data_167b40a4949f520b9e0dc71242de3a51
#
_entry.id   167b40a4949f520b9e0dc71242de3a51
#
_cell.length_a   1.000
_cell.length_b   1.000
_cell.length_c   1.000
_cell.angle_alpha   90.00
_cell.angle_beta   90.00
_cell.angle_gamma   90.00
#
_symmetry.space_group_name_H-M   'P 1'
#
loop_
_entity.id
_entity.type
_entity.pdbx_description
1 polymer ?
#
loop_
_entity_poly.entity_id
_entity_poly.type
_entity_poly.pdbx_seq_one_letter_code
_entity_poly.pdbx_strand_id
1 'polypeptide(L)'
;MTTRPSTRGAAGEPVQYYLAVPGLAGAALALLAARGALLAHRRFRGHPGYARWHDGSMAKVVLRAEPSEIALLSRMRDGLTIPDLPDTPQLGVFRPRSRDQAAFLATFKLYSGRLARTPLADWPAGTFVTLFVNGDLELSAGKVAAQVAHVALDVQARAGRASAWSGWLDLGMPLVLVRVPQRALLGMLDAGEAYGVADEGRTEIPRGTIAAGGSPPTDLARWTSRPDFSLLALYDGRSLTLP
;
A
#
# COMPACT_ATOMS: atom_id res chain seq x y z
N MET A 1 10.94 2.85 -29.38
CA MET A 1 10.87 4.16 -28.67
C MET A 1 9.94 3.98 -27.48
N THR A 2 10.50 3.72 -26.29
CA THR A 2 9.74 3.53 -25.06
C THR A 2 9.54 4.89 -24.41
N THR A 3 8.35 5.44 -24.54
CA THR A 3 7.94 6.68 -23.87
C THR A 3 8.03 6.49 -22.35
N ARG A 4 8.93 7.21 -21.70
CA ARG A 4 8.98 7.30 -20.23
C ARG A 4 7.65 7.90 -19.74
N PRO A 5 6.90 7.22 -18.87
CA PRO A 5 5.73 7.83 -18.26
C PRO A 5 6.16 9.04 -17.44
N SER A 6 5.57 10.17 -17.73
CA SER A 6 5.79 11.43 -17.02
C SER A 6 5.20 11.35 -15.62
N THR A 7 5.99 11.00 -14.62
CA THR A 7 5.63 11.15 -13.19
C THR A 7 5.72 12.62 -12.75
N ARG A 8 5.08 13.53 -13.48
CA ARG A 8 5.10 14.97 -13.17
C ARG A 8 4.11 15.30 -12.06
N GLY A 9 4.53 15.14 -10.80
CA GLY A 9 4.09 16.04 -9.74
C GLY A 9 4.69 17.42 -10.00
N ALA A 10 4.03 18.49 -9.57
CA ALA A 10 4.57 19.85 -9.65
C ALA A 10 5.96 19.89 -8.99
N ALA A 11 6.86 20.68 -9.55
CA ALA A 11 8.20 20.87 -8.99
C ALA A 11 8.05 21.33 -7.52
N GLY A 12 8.66 20.59 -6.59
CA GLY A 12 8.57 20.86 -5.15
C GLY A 12 7.53 20.05 -4.37
N GLU A 13 6.59 19.35 -5.03
CA GLU A 13 5.63 18.50 -4.34
C GLU A 13 6.32 17.27 -3.71
N PRO A 14 6.13 17.02 -2.39
CA PRO A 14 6.75 15.88 -1.76
C PRO A 14 6.12 14.56 -2.21
N VAL A 15 6.96 13.55 -2.40
CA VAL A 15 6.57 12.19 -2.80
C VAL A 15 7.11 11.21 -1.77
N GLN A 16 6.32 10.23 -1.37
CA GLN A 16 6.78 9.10 -0.56
C GLN A 16 7.31 8.00 -1.48
N TYR A 17 8.54 7.58 -1.24
CA TYR A 17 9.21 6.55 -2.01
C TYR A 17 9.22 5.23 -1.25
N TYR A 18 8.96 4.15 -1.98
CA TYR A 18 9.05 2.77 -1.56
C TYR A 18 10.09 2.08 -2.42
N LEU A 19 11.07 1.43 -1.80
CA LEU A 19 12.04 0.59 -2.48
C LEU A 19 11.71 -0.87 -2.22
N ALA A 20 11.48 -1.63 -3.27
CA ALA A 20 11.10 -3.04 -3.19
C ALA A 20 12.05 -3.93 -3.97
N VAL A 21 12.36 -5.10 -3.43
CA VAL A 21 13.21 -6.09 -4.12
C VAL A 21 12.58 -6.57 -5.41
N PRO A 22 13.38 -6.79 -6.48
CA PRO A 22 12.90 -7.39 -7.70
C PRO A 22 12.28 -8.78 -7.45
N GLY A 23 11.19 -9.10 -8.14
CA GLY A 23 10.55 -10.41 -8.03
C GLY A 23 9.61 -10.58 -6.83
N LEU A 24 9.46 -9.58 -5.97
CA LEU A 24 8.45 -9.63 -4.92
C LEU A 24 7.05 -9.77 -5.55
N ALA A 25 6.29 -10.78 -5.10
CA ALA A 25 4.93 -11.00 -5.61
C ALA A 25 4.07 -9.74 -5.40
N GLY A 26 3.26 -9.38 -6.41
CA GLY A 26 2.51 -8.12 -6.40
C GLY A 26 1.56 -7.98 -5.20
N ALA A 27 0.96 -9.08 -4.73
CA ALA A 27 0.11 -9.08 -3.54
C ALA A 27 0.92 -8.84 -2.25
N ALA A 28 2.11 -9.44 -2.14
CA ALA A 28 3.06 -9.19 -1.06
C ALA A 28 3.48 -7.73 -1.04
N LEU A 29 3.88 -7.20 -2.19
CA LEU A 29 4.27 -5.80 -2.33
C LEU A 29 3.16 -4.85 -1.86
N ALA A 30 1.90 -5.12 -2.21
CA ALA A 30 0.76 -4.30 -1.81
C ALA A 30 0.57 -4.29 -0.28
N LEU A 31 0.60 -5.47 0.39
CA LEU A 31 0.47 -5.56 1.84
C LEU A 31 1.66 -4.92 2.57
N LEU A 32 2.89 -5.19 2.12
CA LEU A 32 4.09 -4.58 2.70
C LEU A 32 4.10 -3.06 2.52
N ALA A 33 3.62 -2.54 1.37
CA ALA A 33 3.51 -1.10 1.14
C ALA A 33 2.46 -0.45 2.07
N ALA A 34 1.31 -1.10 2.27
CA ALA A 34 0.30 -0.63 3.22
C ALA A 34 0.85 -0.60 4.65
N ARG A 35 1.48 -1.69 5.10
CA ARG A 35 2.14 -1.74 6.41
C ARG A 35 3.23 -0.69 6.53
N GLY A 36 4.05 -0.55 5.51
CA GLY A 36 5.10 0.47 5.44
C GLY A 36 4.55 1.90 5.55
N ALA A 37 3.42 2.19 4.90
CA ALA A 37 2.73 3.47 5.02
C ALA A 37 2.29 3.76 6.47
N LEU A 38 1.68 2.78 7.13
CA LEU A 38 1.23 2.89 8.52
C LEU A 38 2.39 3.08 9.50
N LEU A 39 3.48 2.33 9.34
CA LEU A 39 4.70 2.47 10.15
C LEU A 39 5.38 3.82 9.90
N ALA A 40 5.45 4.26 8.64
CA ALA A 40 6.00 5.58 8.29
C ALA A 40 5.16 6.71 8.87
N HIS A 41 3.83 6.58 8.86
CA HIS A 41 2.94 7.53 9.52
C HIS A 41 3.25 7.63 11.02
N ARG A 42 3.33 6.50 11.71
CA ARG A 42 3.66 6.49 13.16
C ARG A 42 5.00 7.16 13.46
N ARG A 43 6.02 6.93 12.61
CA ARG A 43 7.37 7.45 12.79
C ARG A 43 7.51 8.92 12.42
N PHE A 44 6.87 9.37 11.34
CA PHE A 44 7.15 10.67 10.72
C PHE A 44 6.03 11.69 10.84
N ARG A 45 4.86 11.35 11.41
CA ARG A 45 3.69 12.27 11.49
C ARG A 45 3.98 13.62 12.14
N GLY A 46 4.94 13.69 13.06
CA GLY A 46 5.38 14.92 13.69
C GLY A 46 6.36 15.77 12.85
N HIS A 47 6.79 15.28 11.68
CA HIS A 47 7.74 15.99 10.83
C HIS A 47 7.00 16.94 9.85
N PRO A 48 7.37 18.23 9.74
CA PRO A 48 6.65 19.19 8.89
C PRO A 48 6.53 18.78 7.42
N GLY A 49 7.55 18.13 6.87
CA GLY A 49 7.51 17.62 5.49
C GLY A 49 6.55 16.44 5.32
N TYR A 50 6.34 15.64 6.36
CA TYR A 50 5.34 14.57 6.35
C TYR A 50 3.92 15.14 6.41
N ALA A 51 3.67 16.10 7.29
CA ALA A 51 2.36 16.75 7.41
C ALA A 51 1.93 17.38 6.07
N ARG A 52 2.80 18.18 5.44
CA ARG A 52 2.51 18.78 4.12
C ARG A 52 2.17 17.75 3.02
N TRP A 53 2.85 16.60 3.03
CA TRP A 53 2.56 15.53 2.09
C TRP A 53 1.24 14.82 2.41
N HIS A 54 0.98 14.54 3.69
CA HIS A 54 -0.20 13.83 4.16
C HIS A 54 -1.48 14.66 3.96
N ASP A 55 -1.42 15.97 4.20
CA ASP A 55 -2.54 16.90 4.03
C ASP A 55 -2.72 17.33 2.56
N GLY A 56 -1.75 17.01 1.71
CA GLY A 56 -1.72 17.31 0.28
C GLY A 56 -2.09 16.11 -0.60
N SER A 57 -1.30 15.88 -1.64
CA SER A 57 -1.60 14.86 -2.66
C SER A 57 -1.30 13.43 -2.24
N MET A 58 -0.59 13.23 -1.14
CA MET A 58 -0.07 11.92 -0.70
C MET A 58 0.58 11.09 -1.83
N ALA A 59 1.26 11.75 -2.77
CA ALA A 59 1.90 11.10 -3.91
C ALA A 59 2.88 10.01 -3.45
N LYS A 60 2.85 8.85 -4.13
CA LYS A 60 3.68 7.68 -3.83
C LYS A 60 4.30 7.11 -5.09
N VAL A 61 5.53 6.60 -4.96
CA VAL A 61 6.25 5.92 -6.04
C VAL A 61 6.90 4.66 -5.50
N VAL A 62 6.75 3.55 -6.21
CA VAL A 62 7.39 2.27 -5.88
C VAL A 62 8.50 2.01 -6.90
N LEU A 63 9.70 1.81 -6.40
CA LEU A 63 10.93 1.62 -7.17
C LEU A 63 11.51 0.24 -6.87
N ARG A 64 12.31 -0.31 -7.80
CA ARG A 64 13.06 -1.55 -7.61
C ARG A 64 14.42 -1.22 -7.02
N ALA A 65 14.84 -1.95 -5.99
CA ALA A 65 16.15 -1.86 -5.40
C ALA A 65 16.59 -3.21 -4.83
N GLU A 66 17.91 -3.46 -4.79
CA GLU A 66 18.45 -4.65 -4.16
C GLU A 66 18.36 -4.56 -2.63
N PRO A 67 18.30 -5.69 -1.91
CA PRO A 67 18.16 -5.69 -0.45
C PRO A 67 19.24 -4.87 0.29
N SER A 68 20.48 -4.93 -0.18
CA SER A 68 21.61 -4.15 0.37
C SER A 68 21.42 -2.64 0.17
N GLU A 69 20.87 -2.23 -0.98
CA GLU A 69 20.55 -0.83 -1.27
C GLU A 69 19.40 -0.34 -0.37
N ILE A 70 18.36 -1.17 -0.18
CA ILE A 70 17.24 -0.85 0.72
C ILE A 70 17.77 -0.65 2.14
N ALA A 71 18.58 -1.58 2.66
CA ALA A 71 19.17 -1.49 4.00
C ALA A 71 20.03 -0.24 4.18
N LEU A 72 20.92 0.03 3.22
CA LEU A 72 21.83 1.17 3.26
C LEU A 72 21.08 2.50 3.19
N LEU A 73 20.22 2.67 2.17
CA LEU A 73 19.52 3.92 1.94
C LEU A 73 18.50 4.23 3.03
N SER A 74 17.82 3.22 3.58
CA SER A 74 16.88 3.40 4.68
C SER A 74 17.56 3.94 5.95
N ARG A 75 18.78 3.49 6.23
CA ARG A 75 19.58 4.01 7.36
C ARG A 75 20.09 5.43 7.12
N MET A 76 20.58 5.69 5.91
CA MET A 76 21.24 6.96 5.60
C MET A 76 20.27 8.13 5.35
N ARG A 77 19.00 7.85 5.01
CA ARG A 77 18.07 8.85 4.45
C ARG A 77 16.75 8.94 5.19
N ASP A 78 16.71 8.69 6.49
CA ASP A 78 15.47 8.68 7.30
C ASP A 78 14.41 7.75 6.69
N GLY A 79 14.82 6.61 6.20
CA GLY A 79 13.94 5.53 5.79
C GLY A 79 13.64 4.61 6.96
N LEU A 80 12.77 3.66 6.71
CA LEU A 80 12.59 2.48 7.54
C LEU A 80 12.50 1.26 6.63
N THR A 81 13.03 0.15 7.09
CA THR A 81 12.85 -1.16 6.47
C THR A 81 11.66 -1.84 7.11
N ILE A 82 10.91 -2.58 6.32
CA ILE A 82 9.79 -3.37 6.84
C ILE A 82 10.33 -4.75 7.18
N PRO A 83 10.37 -5.12 8.48
CA PRO A 83 11.06 -6.31 8.97
C PRO A 83 10.12 -7.53 8.98
N ASP A 84 9.57 -7.96 7.85
CA ASP A 84 8.54 -8.98 7.88
C ASP A 84 8.89 -10.29 7.18
N LEU A 85 10.16 -10.45 6.79
CA LEU A 85 10.67 -11.71 6.29
C LEU A 85 12.07 -11.94 6.86
N PRO A 86 12.41 -13.16 7.28
CA PRO A 86 13.65 -13.41 7.95
C PRO A 86 14.85 -12.99 7.09
N ASP A 87 15.76 -12.28 7.69
CA ASP A 87 17.12 -12.00 7.27
C ASP A 87 17.36 -10.96 6.16
N THR A 88 16.37 -10.54 5.37
CA THR A 88 16.63 -9.63 4.24
C THR A 88 15.53 -8.57 4.10
N PRO A 89 15.85 -7.27 4.08
CA PRO A 89 14.85 -6.23 3.90
C PRO A 89 14.24 -6.31 2.50
N GLN A 90 12.93 -6.52 2.42
CA GLN A 90 12.22 -6.64 1.14
C GLN A 90 11.56 -5.34 0.69
N LEU A 91 11.27 -4.46 1.64
CA LEU A 91 10.70 -3.14 1.38
C LEU A 91 11.35 -2.09 2.29
N GLY A 92 11.77 -1.00 1.68
CA GLY A 92 12.15 0.24 2.37
C GLY A 92 11.13 1.33 2.10
N VAL A 93 10.80 2.12 3.12
CA VAL A 93 9.89 3.27 2.99
C VAL A 93 10.60 4.52 3.50
N PHE A 94 10.52 5.58 2.74
CA PHE A 94 11.16 6.85 3.08
C PHE A 94 10.14 7.86 3.57
N ARG A 95 10.58 8.78 4.40
CA ARG A 95 9.87 10.02 4.67
C ARG A 95 9.64 10.75 3.33
N PRO A 96 8.45 11.36 3.11
CA PRO A 96 8.19 12.10 1.89
C PRO A 96 9.23 13.19 1.62
N ARG A 97 9.68 13.31 0.38
CA ARG A 97 10.74 14.22 -0.06
C ARG A 97 10.37 14.85 -1.41
N SER A 98 10.82 16.08 -1.63
CA SER A 98 10.81 16.66 -2.98
C SER A 98 11.73 15.86 -3.91
N ARG A 99 11.55 16.00 -5.23
CA ARG A 99 12.40 15.32 -6.22
C ARG A 99 13.88 15.64 -6.05
N ASP A 100 14.21 16.89 -5.76
CA ASP A 100 15.60 17.31 -5.57
C ASP A 100 16.21 16.62 -4.34
N GLN A 101 15.46 16.52 -3.26
CA GLN A 101 15.89 15.78 -2.06
C GLN A 101 15.99 14.26 -2.30
N ALA A 102 15.29 13.75 -3.31
CA ALA A 102 15.27 12.34 -3.70
C ALA A 102 16.11 12.05 -4.95
N ALA A 103 17.00 12.96 -5.38
CA ALA A 103 17.84 12.79 -6.57
C ALA A 103 18.67 11.50 -6.53
N PHE A 104 19.06 11.01 -5.35
CA PHE A 104 19.74 9.74 -5.16
C PHE A 104 18.92 8.52 -5.62
N LEU A 105 17.61 8.65 -5.81
CA LEU A 105 16.72 7.61 -6.35
C LEU A 105 16.53 7.69 -7.88
N ALA A 106 17.15 8.65 -8.55
CA ALA A 106 16.93 8.89 -9.99
C ALA A 106 17.36 7.72 -10.89
N THR A 107 18.27 6.85 -10.42
CA THR A 107 18.75 5.67 -11.14
C THR A 107 17.85 4.45 -10.98
N PHE A 108 16.98 4.45 -9.99
CA PHE A 108 16.10 3.32 -9.72
C PHE A 108 14.93 3.27 -10.71
N LYS A 109 14.58 2.05 -11.15
CA LYS A 109 13.47 1.82 -12.07
C LYS A 109 12.14 1.70 -11.32
N LEU A 110 11.04 2.10 -11.96
CA LEU A 110 9.69 1.86 -11.44
C LEU A 110 9.43 0.36 -11.29
N TYR A 111 8.67 0.00 -10.27
CA TYR A 111 8.21 -1.36 -10.10
C TYR A 111 7.07 -1.67 -11.08
N SER A 112 7.28 -2.64 -11.97
CA SER A 112 6.40 -2.95 -13.11
C SER A 112 5.91 -4.41 -13.14
N GLY A 113 5.92 -5.13 -12.02
CA GLY A 113 5.34 -6.48 -11.93
C GLY A 113 3.81 -6.46 -12.08
N ARG A 114 3.19 -7.62 -12.25
CA ARG A 114 1.73 -7.79 -12.24
C ARG A 114 1.24 -8.24 -10.88
N LEU A 115 0.00 -7.92 -10.55
CA LEU A 115 -0.68 -8.51 -9.42
C LEU A 115 -1.05 -9.96 -9.78
N ALA A 116 -0.57 -10.94 -9.01
CA ALA A 116 -1.01 -12.33 -9.17
C ALA A 116 -2.51 -12.42 -8.88
N ARG A 117 -3.22 -13.25 -9.66
CA ARG A 117 -4.68 -13.43 -9.56
C ARG A 117 -5.07 -14.72 -8.86
N THR A 118 -4.11 -15.57 -8.51
CA THR A 118 -4.37 -16.82 -7.78
C THR A 118 -4.83 -16.48 -6.36
N PRO A 119 -6.01 -16.95 -5.94
CA PRO A 119 -6.47 -16.72 -4.58
C PRO A 119 -5.83 -17.71 -3.61
N LEU A 120 -5.74 -17.33 -2.34
CA LEU A 120 -5.56 -18.26 -1.24
C LEU A 120 -6.80 -19.14 -1.09
N ALA A 121 -6.60 -20.43 -0.76
CA ALA A 121 -7.70 -21.38 -0.63
C ALA A 121 -8.57 -21.06 0.60
N ASP A 122 -7.93 -20.69 1.71
CA ASP A 122 -8.60 -20.53 3.00
C ASP A 122 -8.56 -19.09 3.49
N TRP A 123 -9.68 -18.67 4.05
CA TRP A 123 -9.81 -17.39 4.72
C TRP A 123 -9.48 -17.59 6.22
N PRO A 124 -8.54 -16.83 6.79
CA PRO A 124 -8.22 -16.94 8.20
C PRO A 124 -9.35 -16.39 9.07
N ALA A 125 -9.50 -16.92 10.28
CA ALA A 125 -10.34 -16.31 11.30
C ALA A 125 -9.61 -15.14 11.98
N GLY A 126 -10.37 -14.14 12.43
CA GLY A 126 -9.82 -13.04 13.22
C GLY A 126 -10.11 -11.65 12.65
N THR A 127 -9.53 -10.65 13.32
CA THR A 127 -9.75 -9.24 13.03
C THR A 127 -8.61 -8.68 12.18
N PHE A 128 -8.95 -8.18 11.00
CA PHE A 128 -8.01 -7.63 10.03
C PHE A 128 -8.47 -6.26 9.52
N VAL A 129 -7.54 -5.41 9.16
CA VAL A 129 -7.82 -4.35 8.17
C VAL A 129 -7.85 -5.02 6.81
N THR A 130 -8.98 -4.94 6.14
CA THR A 130 -9.15 -5.51 4.81
C THR A 130 -8.90 -4.45 3.75
N LEU A 131 -7.98 -4.72 2.85
CA LEU A 131 -7.63 -3.86 1.72
C LEU A 131 -8.20 -4.49 0.46
N PHE A 132 -9.06 -3.76 -0.24
CA PHE A 132 -9.72 -4.22 -1.46
C PHE A 132 -9.00 -3.66 -2.68
N VAL A 133 -8.82 -4.51 -3.70
CA VAL A 133 -8.36 -4.08 -5.02
C VAL A 133 -9.44 -4.34 -6.06
N ASN A 134 -9.64 -3.36 -6.94
CA ASN A 134 -10.58 -3.47 -8.03
C ASN A 134 -10.08 -4.51 -9.05
N GLY A 135 -10.75 -5.67 -9.11
CA GLY A 135 -10.40 -6.80 -9.96
C GLY A 135 -10.66 -6.60 -11.44
N ASP A 136 -11.45 -5.58 -11.80
CA ASP A 136 -11.80 -5.26 -13.18
C ASP A 136 -10.75 -4.36 -13.85
N LEU A 137 -9.76 -3.87 -13.06
CA LEU A 137 -8.66 -3.06 -13.58
C LEU A 137 -7.38 -3.91 -13.76
N GLU A 138 -6.68 -3.66 -14.86
CA GLU A 138 -5.35 -4.21 -15.11
C GLU A 138 -4.26 -3.22 -14.68
N LEU A 139 -3.84 -3.32 -13.43
CA LEU A 139 -2.85 -2.43 -12.85
C LEU A 139 -1.51 -3.11 -12.66
N SER A 140 -0.42 -2.35 -12.79
CA SER A 140 0.89 -2.85 -12.35
C SER A 140 0.93 -3.04 -10.83
N ALA A 141 1.74 -3.98 -10.36
CA ALA A 141 1.92 -4.25 -8.93
C ALA A 141 2.39 -2.99 -8.17
N GLY A 142 3.23 -2.18 -8.78
CA GLY A 142 3.67 -0.91 -8.21
C GLY A 142 2.52 0.10 -8.04
N LYS A 143 1.60 0.16 -9.01
CA LYS A 143 0.40 1.01 -8.92
C LYS A 143 -0.55 0.51 -7.83
N VAL A 144 -0.82 -0.79 -7.78
CA VAL A 144 -1.64 -1.40 -6.73
C VAL A 144 -1.04 -1.11 -5.35
N ALA A 145 0.25 -1.31 -5.17
CA ALA A 145 0.94 -1.06 -3.90
C ALA A 145 0.81 0.40 -3.46
N ALA A 146 0.96 1.35 -4.39
CA ALA A 146 0.79 2.78 -4.09
C ALA A 146 -0.67 3.11 -3.68
N GLN A 147 -1.67 2.56 -4.37
CA GLN A 147 -3.08 2.77 -4.06
C GLN A 147 -3.49 2.14 -2.72
N VAL A 148 -3.06 0.90 -2.47
CA VAL A 148 -3.33 0.18 -1.22
C VAL A 148 -2.66 0.87 -0.02
N ALA A 149 -1.44 1.38 -0.19
CA ALA A 149 -0.78 2.20 0.83
C ALA A 149 -1.51 3.52 1.11
N HIS A 150 -2.14 4.11 0.09
CA HIS A 150 -2.96 5.31 0.25
C HIS A 150 -4.23 5.00 1.05
N VAL A 151 -4.93 3.94 0.65
CA VAL A 151 -6.14 3.46 1.35
C VAL A 151 -5.86 3.12 2.81
N ALA A 152 -4.74 2.46 3.12
CA ALA A 152 -4.38 2.14 4.51
C ALA A 152 -4.27 3.39 5.39
N LEU A 153 -3.71 4.47 4.87
CA LEU A 153 -3.64 5.77 5.57
C LEU A 153 -5.02 6.42 5.70
N ASP A 154 -5.87 6.34 4.69
CA ASP A 154 -7.23 6.88 4.74
C ASP A 154 -8.11 6.12 5.77
N VAL A 155 -8.02 4.78 5.79
CA VAL A 155 -8.66 3.94 6.82
C VAL A 155 -8.18 4.35 8.22
N GLN A 156 -6.87 4.53 8.40
CA GLN A 156 -6.31 4.98 9.67
C GLN A 156 -6.83 6.36 10.07
N ALA A 157 -6.86 7.31 9.15
CA ALA A 157 -7.32 8.68 9.43
C ALA A 157 -8.78 8.70 9.91
N ARG A 158 -9.64 7.86 9.33
CA ARG A 158 -11.08 7.78 9.64
C ARG A 158 -11.40 6.91 10.84
N ALA A 159 -10.73 5.76 10.98
CA ALA A 159 -11.03 4.75 12.00
C ALA A 159 -10.01 4.70 13.15
N GLY A 160 -8.88 5.37 13.06
CA GLY A 160 -7.76 5.26 14.00
C GLY A 160 -8.05 5.72 15.44
N ARG A 161 -9.21 6.31 15.69
CA ARG A 161 -9.68 6.68 17.05
C ARG A 161 -10.60 5.63 17.67
N ALA A 162 -11.05 4.63 16.93
CA ALA A 162 -11.88 3.57 17.46
C ALA A 162 -11.07 2.61 18.34
N SER A 163 -11.69 2.05 19.38
CA SER A 163 -11.04 1.07 20.28
C SER A 163 -10.51 -0.16 19.55
N ALA A 164 -11.22 -0.62 18.52
CA ALA A 164 -10.79 -1.72 17.66
C ALA A 164 -9.43 -1.47 16.99
N TRP A 165 -9.08 -0.20 16.75
CA TRP A 165 -7.81 0.15 16.13
C TRP A 165 -6.61 -0.09 17.03
N SER A 166 -6.70 0.25 18.33
CA SER A 166 -5.61 -0.02 19.29
C SER A 166 -5.38 -1.52 19.46
N GLY A 167 -6.43 -2.31 19.65
CA GLY A 167 -6.31 -3.77 19.72
C GLY A 167 -5.69 -4.38 18.46
N TRP A 168 -6.06 -3.88 17.29
CA TRP A 168 -5.46 -4.30 16.02
C TRP A 168 -3.96 -3.95 15.92
N LEU A 169 -3.54 -2.78 16.43
CA LEU A 169 -2.13 -2.42 16.52
C LEU A 169 -1.33 -3.37 17.43
N ASP A 170 -1.93 -3.78 18.55
CA ASP A 170 -1.31 -4.69 19.51
C ASP A 170 -1.15 -6.11 18.94
N LEU A 171 -2.02 -6.50 18.01
CA LEU A 171 -1.91 -7.74 17.23
C LEU A 171 -0.83 -7.71 16.14
N GLY A 172 -0.06 -6.63 16.01
CA GLY A 172 0.97 -6.49 14.99
C GLY A 172 0.48 -6.00 13.63
N MET A 173 -0.70 -5.38 13.60
CA MET A 173 -1.32 -4.81 12.38
C MET A 173 -1.65 -5.88 11.31
N PRO A 174 -2.47 -6.90 11.60
CA PRO A 174 -2.83 -7.90 10.61
C PRO A 174 -3.62 -7.28 9.44
N LEU A 175 -3.23 -7.64 8.21
CA LEU A 175 -3.75 -7.10 6.96
C LEU A 175 -4.14 -8.23 6.02
N VAL A 176 -5.21 -8.04 5.26
CA VAL A 176 -5.53 -8.91 4.12
C VAL A 176 -5.71 -8.09 2.87
N LEU A 177 -5.33 -8.67 1.72
CA LEU A 177 -5.58 -8.12 0.40
C LEU A 177 -6.63 -8.97 -0.30
N VAL A 178 -7.74 -8.35 -0.68
CA VAL A 178 -8.89 -9.00 -1.30
C VAL A 178 -9.16 -8.37 -2.65
N ARG A 179 -9.27 -9.20 -3.70
CA ARG A 179 -9.74 -8.76 -5.01
C ARG A 179 -11.26 -8.81 -5.04
N VAL A 180 -11.88 -7.74 -5.51
CA VAL A 180 -13.34 -7.62 -5.62
C VAL A 180 -13.73 -7.01 -6.97
N PRO A 181 -14.91 -7.32 -7.52
CA PRO A 181 -15.44 -6.62 -8.68
C PRO A 181 -15.66 -5.14 -8.38
N GLN A 182 -15.55 -4.28 -9.39
CA GLN A 182 -15.76 -2.84 -9.25
C GLN A 182 -17.11 -2.51 -8.61
N ARG A 183 -18.19 -3.19 -9.07
CA ARG A 183 -19.54 -3.00 -8.53
C ARG A 183 -19.64 -3.24 -7.03
N ALA A 184 -18.94 -4.29 -6.56
CA ALA A 184 -18.93 -4.62 -5.13
C ALA A 184 -18.14 -3.58 -4.33
N LEU A 185 -16.98 -3.14 -4.86
CA LEU A 185 -16.19 -2.08 -4.23
C LEU A 185 -17.00 -0.79 -4.09
N LEU A 186 -17.65 -0.31 -5.16
CA LEU A 186 -18.46 0.89 -5.11
C LEU A 186 -19.65 0.75 -4.16
N GLY A 187 -20.34 -0.40 -4.17
CA GLY A 187 -21.43 -0.67 -3.23
C GLY A 187 -20.99 -0.64 -1.77
N MET A 188 -19.79 -1.15 -1.43
CA MET A 188 -19.25 -1.06 -0.07
C MET A 188 -18.91 0.39 0.32
N LEU A 189 -18.42 1.20 -0.62
CA LEU A 189 -18.14 2.61 -0.36
C LEU A 189 -19.45 3.39 -0.10
N ASP A 190 -20.46 3.18 -0.92
CA ASP A 190 -21.77 3.83 -0.79
C ASP A 190 -22.48 3.43 0.52
N ALA A 191 -22.31 2.17 0.94
CA ALA A 191 -22.84 1.66 2.21
C ALA A 191 -22.01 2.10 3.44
N GLY A 192 -20.88 2.77 3.28
CA GLY A 192 -19.98 3.13 4.37
C GLY A 192 -19.26 1.94 5.01
N GLU A 193 -19.23 0.78 4.35
CA GLU A 193 -18.54 -0.43 4.82
C GLU A 193 -17.02 -0.39 4.57
N ALA A 194 -16.62 0.41 3.58
CA ALA A 194 -15.23 0.65 3.23
C ALA A 194 -14.98 2.13 2.91
N TYR A 195 -13.73 2.50 2.92
CA TYR A 195 -13.23 3.80 2.45
C TYR A 195 -12.44 3.58 1.17
N GLY A 196 -12.50 4.51 0.24
CA GLY A 196 -11.80 4.42 -1.04
C GLY A 196 -11.12 5.71 -1.43
N VAL A 197 -10.08 5.60 -2.25
CA VAL A 197 -9.33 6.73 -2.75
C VAL A 197 -9.47 6.79 -4.26
N ALA A 198 -9.92 7.94 -4.77
CA ALA A 198 -9.97 8.21 -6.19
C ALA A 198 -8.57 8.51 -6.73
N ASP A 199 -8.20 7.88 -7.84
CA ASP A 199 -6.92 8.14 -8.51
C ASP A 199 -6.90 9.54 -9.14
N GLU A 200 -5.76 10.20 -9.09
CA GLU A 200 -5.58 11.53 -9.68
C GLU A 200 -5.30 11.51 -11.19
N GLY A 201 -5.29 10.33 -11.83
CA GLY A 201 -5.05 10.19 -13.26
C GLY A 201 -3.61 10.47 -13.70
N ARG A 202 -2.65 10.25 -12.82
CA ARG A 202 -1.24 10.57 -13.11
C ARG A 202 -0.51 9.50 -13.90
N THR A 203 -1.06 8.28 -14.00
CA THR A 203 -0.36 7.12 -14.60
C THR A 203 -1.28 6.21 -15.43
N GLU A 204 -1.66 5.03 -14.89
CA GLU A 204 -2.24 3.92 -15.64
C GLU A 204 -3.77 4.01 -15.85
N ILE A 205 -4.45 4.79 -15.03
CA ILE A 205 -5.92 4.87 -15.01
C ILE A 205 -6.43 6.31 -15.04
N PRO A 206 -7.65 6.53 -15.55
CA PRO A 206 -8.27 7.85 -15.58
C PRO A 206 -8.45 8.46 -14.19
N ARG A 207 -8.43 9.77 -14.12
CA ARG A 207 -8.75 10.52 -12.91
C ARG A 207 -10.16 10.18 -12.40
N GLY A 208 -10.27 10.00 -11.10
CA GLY A 208 -11.53 9.67 -10.44
C GLY A 208 -11.83 8.17 -10.36
N THR A 209 -11.01 7.32 -10.99
CA THR A 209 -11.18 5.87 -10.89
C THR A 209 -10.88 5.38 -9.47
N ILE A 210 -11.77 4.57 -8.90
CA ILE A 210 -11.52 3.87 -7.63
C ILE A 210 -10.78 2.57 -7.90
N ALA A 211 -9.49 2.56 -7.63
CA ALA A 211 -8.63 1.40 -7.84
C ALA A 211 -8.54 0.49 -6.61
N ALA A 212 -8.72 1.05 -5.42
CA ALA A 212 -8.62 0.34 -4.16
C ALA A 212 -9.56 0.95 -3.11
N GLY A 213 -9.91 0.13 -2.11
CA GLY A 213 -10.63 0.53 -0.91
C GLY A 213 -10.12 -0.23 0.31
N GLY A 214 -10.64 0.08 1.49
CA GLY A 214 -10.29 -0.62 2.71
C GLY A 214 -11.33 -0.46 3.81
N SER A 215 -11.47 -1.47 4.65
CA SER A 215 -12.31 -1.42 5.84
C SER A 215 -11.46 -1.29 7.11
N PRO A 216 -11.99 -0.67 8.17
CA PRO A 216 -11.35 -0.70 9.48
C PRO A 216 -11.19 -2.13 9.99
N PRO A 217 -10.44 -2.33 11.11
CA PRO A 217 -10.31 -3.63 11.73
C PRO A 217 -11.69 -4.28 11.97
N THR A 218 -11.93 -5.40 11.34
CA THR A 218 -13.22 -6.09 11.29
C THR A 218 -12.98 -7.60 11.24
N ASP A 219 -13.91 -8.39 11.80
CA ASP A 219 -13.88 -9.84 11.65
C ASP A 219 -13.99 -10.21 10.17
N LEU A 220 -13.02 -10.99 9.72
CA LEU A 220 -12.90 -11.37 8.31
C LEU A 220 -14.07 -12.23 7.82
N ALA A 221 -14.78 -12.92 8.72
CA ALA A 221 -16.00 -13.69 8.43
C ALA A 221 -17.06 -12.87 7.68
N ARG A 222 -17.07 -11.55 7.87
CA ARG A 222 -17.93 -10.62 7.12
C ARG A 222 -17.79 -10.73 5.59
N TRP A 223 -16.60 -11.06 5.10
CA TRP A 223 -16.27 -11.08 3.68
C TRP A 223 -16.29 -12.47 3.06
N THR A 224 -16.16 -13.52 3.88
CA THR A 224 -16.06 -14.92 3.40
C THR A 224 -17.32 -15.42 2.70
N SER A 225 -18.47 -14.87 3.03
CA SER A 225 -19.76 -15.22 2.42
C SER A 225 -20.00 -14.61 1.03
N ARG A 226 -19.10 -13.74 0.56
CA ARG A 226 -19.22 -13.07 -0.73
C ARG A 226 -18.48 -13.89 -1.81
N PRO A 227 -19.18 -14.59 -2.72
CA PRO A 227 -18.56 -15.57 -3.62
C PRO A 227 -17.66 -14.94 -4.69
N ASP A 228 -17.82 -13.66 -4.97
CA ASP A 228 -17.04 -12.89 -5.92
C ASP A 228 -15.79 -12.21 -5.31
N PHE A 229 -15.53 -12.46 -4.01
CA PHE A 229 -14.35 -11.97 -3.33
C PHE A 229 -13.25 -13.03 -3.36
N SER A 230 -12.01 -12.61 -3.61
CA SER A 230 -10.84 -13.50 -3.66
C SER A 230 -9.73 -12.98 -2.77
N LEU A 231 -9.36 -13.75 -1.75
CA LEU A 231 -8.24 -13.46 -0.87
C LEU A 231 -6.92 -13.66 -1.64
N LEU A 232 -6.11 -12.61 -1.81
CA LEU A 232 -4.86 -12.67 -2.58
C LEU A 232 -3.62 -12.80 -1.71
N ALA A 233 -3.64 -12.26 -0.50
CA ALA A 233 -2.52 -12.31 0.43
C ALA A 233 -2.99 -12.01 1.85
N LEU A 234 -2.24 -12.50 2.81
CA LEU A 234 -2.47 -12.35 4.23
C LEU A 234 -1.18 -11.96 4.94
N TYR A 235 -1.26 -10.98 5.83
CA TYR A 235 -0.27 -10.70 6.86
C TYR A 235 -0.95 -10.79 8.23
N ASP A 236 -0.58 -11.77 9.03
CA ASP A 236 -1.23 -12.09 10.32
C ASP A 236 -0.71 -11.26 11.51
N GLY A 237 0.17 -10.32 11.28
CA GLY A 237 0.87 -9.53 12.30
C GLY A 237 2.30 -10.02 12.56
N ARG A 238 2.69 -11.18 12.03
CA ARG A 238 4.01 -11.82 12.18
C ARG A 238 4.60 -12.32 10.87
N SER A 239 3.78 -12.88 10.02
CA SER A 239 4.19 -13.53 8.78
C SER A 239 3.30 -13.14 7.60
N LEU A 240 3.85 -13.26 6.40
CA LEU A 240 3.16 -13.01 5.14
C LEU A 240 2.86 -14.36 4.46
N THR A 241 1.59 -14.59 4.12
CA THR A 241 1.14 -15.77 3.38
C THR A 241 0.70 -15.38 1.97
N LEU A 242 1.18 -16.11 0.98
CA LEU A 242 0.88 -15.97 -0.44
C LEU A 242 0.36 -17.29 -0.99
N PRO A 243 -0.36 -17.28 -2.14
CA PRO A 243 -0.80 -18.50 -2.83
C PRO A 243 0.35 -19.40 -3.24
#